data_97197bb413bc74102640c24a3a6dc2a9
#
_entry.id   97197bb413bc74102640c24a3a6dc2a9
#
_cell.length_a   1.000
_cell.length_b   1.000
_cell.length_c   1.000
_cell.angle_alpha   90.00
_cell.angle_beta   90.00
_cell.angle_gamma   90.00
#
_symmetry.space_group_name_H-M   'P 1'
#
loop_
_entity.id
_entity.type
_entity.pdbx_description
1 polymer ?
#
loop_
_entity_poly.entity_id
_entity_poly.type
_entity_poly.pdbx_seq_one_letter_code
_entity_poly.pdbx_strand_id
1 'polypeptide(L)'
;MGFADQILTPLASLPTLSPEPANMTAQAHAPVKIGSVALESPFALAPMAGMTDTAFRRLVKRRGGCGLVVTEMVSSEGLVRRIDRTLEYAEYTDEERPVSIQIFGGDPAKMAEAAQIVEGMGADVVDVNMGCPVPKIAKHQAGCSLMRMPEQAASVVRAMTRAVSIPVTVKMRSGWDETHVNALDVAGLMQDAGAAAVAVHGRTAAQSYSGRSDWDLIDEVARSLSIPVLGSGDCVAPEDLVGRLRETAIAGVLVGRGALRNPWIFEQARALGQGSAARPVTEQERGQFLLAYIDMLLSEGTDEAEGFRHTATVDRKAGPARRGVRSRERWVLNKLRALGSWYTKGFDNGSRLRVAMNHT
;
A
#
# COMPACT_ATOMS: atom_id res chain seq x y z
N MET A 1 -43.79 5.48 56.58
CA MET A 1 -43.70 4.04 56.66
C MET A 1 -43.48 3.50 55.24
N GLY A 2 -42.51 3.17 54.90
CA GLY A 2 -41.28 2.72 54.48
C GLY A 2 -41.47 1.55 53.52
N PHE A 3 -41.22 1.77 52.22
CA PHE A 3 -40.99 0.71 51.23
C PHE A 3 -39.47 0.57 51.06
N ALA A 4 -38.87 -0.22 51.94
CA ALA A 4 -37.52 -0.71 51.80
C ALA A 4 -37.42 -1.94 52.71
N ASP A 5 -37.51 -3.11 52.14
CA ASP A 5 -37.03 -4.40 52.69
C ASP A 5 -37.72 -5.55 51.96
N GLN A 6 -37.19 -5.92 50.84
CA GLN A 6 -37.30 -7.29 50.31
C GLN A 6 -36.47 -7.36 49.01
N ILE A 7 -35.57 -8.29 49.06
CA ILE A 7 -34.87 -9.01 47.99
C ILE A 7 -33.35 -8.79 48.02
N LEU A 8 -32.70 -9.42 49.00
CA LEU A 8 -31.33 -9.89 48.88
C LEU A 8 -31.38 -11.43 48.86
N THR A 9 -31.40 -11.99 47.66
CA THR A 9 -31.06 -13.41 47.45
C THR A 9 -29.60 -13.47 46.99
N PRO A 10 -28.72 -14.28 47.58
CA PRO A 10 -27.34 -14.39 47.12
C PRO A 10 -27.31 -15.10 45.78
N LEU A 11 -26.74 -14.45 44.78
CA LEU A 11 -26.37 -15.04 43.50
C LEU A 11 -25.31 -16.12 43.74
N ALA A 12 -25.68 -17.36 43.44
CA ALA A 12 -24.77 -18.48 43.40
C ALA A 12 -23.60 -18.21 42.47
N SER A 13 -22.41 -18.48 42.96
CA SER A 13 -21.13 -18.37 42.24
C SER A 13 -21.14 -19.20 40.95
N LEU A 14 -21.14 -18.52 39.80
CA LEU A 14 -20.80 -19.12 38.52
C LEU A 14 -19.29 -19.48 38.52
N PRO A 15 -18.91 -20.64 37.98
CA PRO A 15 -17.50 -21.02 37.90
C PRO A 15 -16.79 -20.06 36.96
N THR A 16 -15.74 -19.42 37.44
CA THR A 16 -14.78 -18.68 36.67
C THR A 16 -14.05 -19.63 35.71
N LEU A 17 -14.46 -19.64 34.45
CA LEU A 17 -13.64 -20.20 33.38
C LEU A 17 -12.42 -19.28 33.24
N SER A 18 -11.30 -19.68 33.81
CA SER A 18 -10.00 -19.13 33.49
C SER A 18 -9.73 -19.42 32.00
N PRO A 19 -9.48 -18.42 31.14
CA PRO A 19 -8.98 -18.73 29.82
C PRO A 19 -7.57 -19.30 30.00
N GLU A 20 -7.39 -20.58 29.66
CA GLU A 20 -6.04 -21.13 29.47
C GLU A 20 -5.34 -20.23 28.45
N PRO A 21 -4.08 -19.81 28.70
CA PRO A 21 -3.31 -19.14 27.69
C PRO A 21 -3.08 -20.14 26.54
N ALA A 22 -3.77 -19.93 25.42
CA ALA A 22 -3.45 -20.62 24.19
C ALA A 22 -1.94 -20.47 23.96
N ASN A 23 -1.25 -21.59 23.95
CA ASN A 23 0.20 -21.67 23.71
C ASN A 23 0.48 -21.19 22.30
N MET A 24 0.59 -19.87 22.11
CA MET A 24 0.89 -19.22 20.85
C MET A 24 2.38 -19.39 20.60
N THR A 25 2.77 -20.57 20.09
CA THR A 25 4.07 -20.71 19.46
C THR A 25 4.14 -19.67 18.34
N ALA A 26 5.02 -18.68 18.52
CA ALA A 26 5.33 -17.69 17.51
C ALA A 26 5.85 -18.45 16.27
N GLN A 27 4.99 -18.65 15.28
CA GLN A 27 5.42 -19.13 13.97
C GLN A 27 6.16 -17.97 13.32
N ALA A 28 7.49 -18.00 13.38
CA ALA A 28 8.32 -17.13 12.57
C ALA A 28 7.97 -17.41 11.09
N HIS A 29 7.22 -16.49 10.45
CA HIS A 29 6.99 -16.60 9.02
C HIS A 29 8.34 -16.57 8.31
N ALA A 30 8.52 -17.45 7.32
CA ALA A 30 9.71 -17.43 6.48
C ALA A 30 9.85 -16.02 5.85
N PRO A 31 11.08 -15.51 5.71
CA PRO A 31 11.29 -14.20 5.10
C PRO A 31 10.69 -14.17 3.69
N VAL A 32 9.84 -13.18 3.41
CA VAL A 32 9.24 -13.01 2.09
C VAL A 32 10.31 -12.55 1.12
N LYS A 33 10.40 -13.22 -0.03
CA LYS A 33 11.37 -12.88 -1.06
C LYS A 33 10.63 -12.62 -2.38
N ILE A 34 10.80 -11.43 -2.95
CA ILE A 34 10.26 -11.03 -4.24
C ILE A 34 11.42 -11.00 -5.23
N GLY A 35 11.57 -12.05 -6.04
CA GLY A 35 12.74 -12.23 -6.88
C GLY A 35 14.03 -12.21 -6.06
N SER A 36 14.91 -11.23 -6.32
CA SER A 36 16.16 -11.01 -5.58
C SER A 36 15.99 -10.22 -4.28
N VAL A 37 14.83 -9.57 -4.06
CA VAL A 37 14.59 -8.66 -2.93
C VAL A 37 14.03 -9.42 -1.74
N ALA A 38 14.76 -9.42 -0.62
CA ALA A 38 14.31 -9.96 0.66
C ALA A 38 13.60 -8.86 1.47
N LEU A 39 12.43 -9.16 2.01
CA LEU A 39 11.66 -8.26 2.85
C LEU A 39 11.88 -8.58 4.32
N GLU A 40 12.18 -7.56 5.14
CA GLU A 40 12.33 -7.69 6.60
C GLU A 40 11.02 -8.05 7.31
N SER A 41 9.88 -7.83 6.64
CA SER A 41 8.55 -8.04 7.17
C SER A 41 7.59 -8.42 6.03
N PRO A 42 6.58 -9.28 6.29
CA PRO A 42 5.59 -9.65 5.29
C PRO A 42 4.55 -8.55 5.01
N PHE A 43 4.67 -7.40 5.65
CA PHE A 43 3.71 -6.30 5.52
C PHE A 43 4.26 -5.23 4.58
N ALA A 44 3.42 -4.78 3.65
CA ALA A 44 3.78 -3.78 2.65
C ALA A 44 2.76 -2.64 2.59
N LEU A 45 3.23 -1.42 2.29
CA LEU A 45 2.37 -0.27 2.06
C LEU A 45 1.85 -0.27 0.61
N ALA A 46 0.53 -0.31 0.44
CA ALA A 46 -0.10 -0.29 -0.86
C ALA A 46 0.02 1.08 -1.57
N PRO A 47 0.10 1.10 -2.91
CA PRO A 47 0.06 2.32 -3.70
C PRO A 47 -1.32 2.99 -3.56
N MET A 48 -1.34 4.28 -3.21
CA MET A 48 -2.57 5.07 -3.10
C MET A 48 -2.35 6.46 -3.70
N ALA A 49 -2.96 6.71 -4.85
CA ALA A 49 -2.84 7.98 -5.57
C ALA A 49 -3.22 9.19 -4.68
N GLY A 50 -2.35 10.17 -4.64
CA GLY A 50 -2.50 11.38 -3.82
C GLY A 50 -2.09 11.22 -2.35
N MET A 51 -1.76 10.00 -1.89
CA MET A 51 -1.58 9.69 -0.47
C MET A 51 -0.20 9.11 -0.13
N THR A 52 0.35 8.24 -0.98
CA THR A 52 1.64 7.57 -0.71
C THR A 52 2.80 8.31 -1.36
N ASP A 53 2.91 9.62 -1.07
CA ASP A 53 4.07 10.44 -1.42
C ASP A 53 5.31 10.05 -0.60
N THR A 54 6.47 10.57 -0.99
CA THR A 54 7.76 10.30 -0.34
C THR A 54 7.71 10.58 1.17
N ALA A 55 7.10 11.70 1.58
CA ALA A 55 7.01 12.05 2.99
C ALA A 55 6.23 11.01 3.81
N PHE A 56 5.09 10.54 3.30
CA PHE A 56 4.31 9.50 3.97
C PHE A 56 5.04 8.16 3.99
N ARG A 57 5.65 7.71 2.89
CA ARG A 57 6.39 6.45 2.81
C ARG A 57 7.57 6.42 3.77
N ARG A 58 8.36 7.52 3.82
CA ARG A 58 9.48 7.68 4.77
C ARG A 58 9.02 7.60 6.22
N LEU A 59 7.95 8.31 6.58
CA LEU A 59 7.41 8.27 7.95
C LEU A 59 6.91 6.87 8.33
N VAL A 60 6.30 6.14 7.42
CA VAL A 60 5.89 4.74 7.63
C VAL A 60 7.12 3.85 7.86
N LYS A 61 8.16 3.99 7.02
CA LYS A 61 9.42 3.20 7.17
C LYS A 61 10.11 3.49 8.50
N ARG A 62 10.16 4.75 8.93
CA ARG A 62 10.74 5.14 10.24
C ARG A 62 10.02 4.52 11.44
N ARG A 63 8.74 4.14 11.32
CA ARG A 63 8.01 3.43 12.38
C ARG A 63 8.43 1.95 12.45
N GLY A 64 8.91 1.39 11.37
CA GLY A 64 9.32 0.00 11.28
C GLY A 64 8.17 -0.95 10.98
N GLY A 65 8.49 -2.23 10.76
CA GLY A 65 7.52 -3.28 10.47
C GLY A 65 6.99 -3.29 9.02
N CYS A 66 7.26 -2.25 8.22
CA CYS A 66 6.88 -2.20 6.81
C CYS A 66 8.04 -2.71 5.94
N GLY A 67 7.91 -3.92 5.38
CA GLY A 67 8.96 -4.57 4.58
C GLY A 67 9.12 -3.98 3.18
N LEU A 68 8.05 -3.43 2.59
CA LEU A 68 8.07 -2.83 1.25
C LEU A 68 7.15 -1.62 1.21
N VAL A 69 7.57 -0.53 0.59
CA VAL A 69 6.68 0.57 0.23
C VAL A 69 6.52 0.66 -1.28
N VAL A 70 5.30 1.03 -1.71
CA VAL A 70 5.00 1.21 -3.14
C VAL A 70 4.65 2.68 -3.39
N THR A 71 5.20 3.26 -4.46
CA THR A 71 4.93 4.65 -4.84
C THR A 71 3.48 4.86 -5.26
N GLU A 72 3.05 6.10 -5.44
CA GLU A 72 1.86 6.40 -6.24
C GLU A 72 2.05 5.85 -7.66
N MET A 73 0.94 5.52 -8.34
CA MET A 73 1.03 4.99 -9.70
C MET A 73 1.51 6.05 -10.69
N VAL A 74 2.46 5.70 -11.53
CA VAL A 74 3.15 6.56 -12.48
C VAL A 74 2.79 6.17 -13.92
N SER A 75 2.51 7.13 -14.79
CA SER A 75 2.21 6.87 -16.20
C SER A 75 3.47 6.43 -16.96
N SER A 76 3.43 5.26 -17.62
CA SER A 76 4.52 4.82 -18.51
C SER A 76 4.76 5.83 -19.65
N GLU A 77 3.70 6.32 -20.27
CA GLU A 77 3.79 7.36 -21.31
C GLU A 77 4.42 8.65 -20.77
N GLY A 78 4.07 9.03 -19.52
CA GLY A 78 4.66 10.21 -18.88
C GLY A 78 6.12 10.06 -18.53
N LEU A 79 6.56 8.85 -18.13
CA LEU A 79 7.97 8.52 -17.88
C LEU A 79 8.77 8.58 -19.18
N VAL A 80 8.31 7.90 -20.22
CA VAL A 80 8.96 7.84 -21.53
C VAL A 80 9.09 9.23 -22.15
N ARG A 81 8.05 10.06 -22.02
CA ARG A 81 8.08 11.46 -22.47
C ARG A 81 8.80 12.41 -21.51
N ARG A 82 9.31 11.92 -20.39
CA ARG A 82 10.05 12.72 -19.40
C ARG A 82 9.25 13.94 -18.89
N ILE A 83 7.94 13.75 -18.62
CA ILE A 83 7.08 14.80 -18.09
C ILE A 83 7.44 15.03 -16.61
N ASP A 84 7.94 16.21 -16.24
CA ASP A 84 8.46 16.56 -14.92
C ASP A 84 7.55 16.09 -13.77
N ARG A 85 6.25 16.42 -13.86
CA ARG A 85 5.29 16.01 -12.83
C ARG A 85 5.15 14.48 -12.69
N THR A 86 5.36 13.75 -13.77
CA THR A 86 5.32 12.27 -13.75
C THR A 86 6.58 11.73 -13.08
N LEU A 87 7.73 12.34 -13.36
CA LEU A 87 9.00 11.97 -12.74
C LEU A 87 8.97 12.21 -11.23
N GLU A 88 8.38 13.31 -10.74
CA GLU A 88 8.19 13.60 -9.32
C GLU A 88 7.45 12.46 -8.58
N TYR A 89 6.46 11.81 -9.20
CA TYR A 89 5.74 10.68 -8.59
C TYR A 89 6.57 9.40 -8.48
N ALA A 90 7.62 9.26 -9.28
CA ALA A 90 8.54 8.13 -9.24
C ALA A 90 9.72 8.35 -8.27
N GLU A 91 9.93 9.57 -7.76
CA GLU A 91 11.03 9.88 -6.85
C GLU A 91 10.90 9.14 -5.52
N TYR A 92 12.06 8.76 -4.97
CA TYR A 92 12.17 8.13 -3.66
C TYR A 92 13.54 8.42 -3.04
N THR A 93 13.71 8.06 -1.77
CA THR A 93 14.95 8.19 -1.00
C THR A 93 15.40 6.83 -0.47
N ASP A 94 16.67 6.69 -0.06
CA ASP A 94 17.18 5.44 0.51
C ASP A 94 16.46 5.02 1.81
N GLU A 95 15.85 5.96 2.55
CA GLU A 95 15.03 5.64 3.71
C GLU A 95 13.79 4.76 3.38
N GLU A 96 13.38 4.76 2.11
CA GLU A 96 12.18 4.05 1.67
C GLU A 96 12.45 2.60 1.22
N ARG A 97 13.74 2.22 1.11
CA ARG A 97 14.13 0.88 0.62
C ARG A 97 13.72 -0.25 1.59
N PRO A 98 13.33 -1.43 1.07
CA PRO A 98 13.06 -1.67 -0.35
C PRO A 98 11.85 -0.88 -0.84
N VAL A 99 11.94 -0.34 -2.06
CA VAL A 99 10.90 0.46 -2.69
C VAL A 99 10.49 -0.12 -4.03
N SER A 100 9.18 -0.15 -4.27
CA SER A 100 8.59 -0.52 -5.55
C SER A 100 8.01 0.71 -6.24
N ILE A 101 8.40 0.96 -7.48
CA ILE A 101 7.78 2.01 -8.29
C ILE A 101 6.66 1.38 -9.12
N GLN A 102 5.42 1.82 -8.85
CA GLN A 102 4.25 1.31 -9.58
C GLN A 102 4.00 2.13 -10.85
N ILE A 103 4.00 1.46 -12.01
CA ILE A 103 3.68 2.09 -13.30
C ILE A 103 2.38 1.54 -13.88
N PHE A 104 1.73 2.36 -14.71
CA PHE A 104 0.53 1.95 -15.45
C PHE A 104 0.64 2.30 -16.93
N GLY A 105 0.16 1.41 -17.78
CA GLY A 105 0.09 1.52 -19.23
C GLY A 105 -0.48 0.23 -19.82
N GLY A 106 -0.90 0.27 -21.08
CA GLY A 106 -1.40 -0.89 -21.81
C GLY A 106 -0.52 -1.27 -23.00
N ASP A 107 0.46 -0.44 -23.36
CA ASP A 107 1.38 -0.69 -24.47
C ASP A 107 2.63 -1.42 -23.96
N PRO A 108 2.91 -2.66 -24.44
CA PRO A 108 4.04 -3.45 -23.96
C PRO A 108 5.40 -2.77 -24.17
N ALA A 109 5.61 -2.11 -25.31
CA ALA A 109 6.90 -1.47 -25.61
C ALA A 109 7.15 -0.26 -24.70
N LYS A 110 6.14 0.57 -24.48
CA LYS A 110 6.24 1.72 -23.56
C LYS A 110 6.36 1.30 -22.09
N MET A 111 5.71 0.21 -21.70
CA MET A 111 5.85 -0.35 -20.36
C MET A 111 7.25 -0.91 -20.13
N ALA A 112 7.84 -1.56 -21.12
CA ALA A 112 9.22 -2.03 -21.06
C ALA A 112 10.22 -0.86 -20.97
N GLU A 113 10.07 0.20 -21.79
CA GLU A 113 10.90 1.40 -21.73
C GLU A 113 10.75 2.13 -20.38
N ALA A 114 9.52 2.25 -19.86
CA ALA A 114 9.26 2.83 -18.54
C ALA A 114 9.91 2.01 -17.42
N ALA A 115 9.88 0.67 -17.51
CA ALA A 115 10.54 -0.22 -16.55
C ALA A 115 12.07 -0.02 -16.55
N GLN A 116 12.69 0.16 -17.71
CA GLN A 116 14.12 0.48 -17.81
C GLN A 116 14.47 1.83 -17.18
N ILE A 117 13.60 2.83 -17.32
CA ILE A 117 13.77 4.12 -16.65
C ILE A 117 13.72 3.92 -15.12
N VAL A 118 12.75 3.13 -14.62
CA VAL A 118 12.62 2.81 -13.19
C VAL A 118 13.84 2.06 -12.66
N GLU A 119 14.33 1.06 -13.39
CA GLU A 119 15.58 0.36 -13.06
C GLU A 119 16.78 1.31 -13.05
N GLY A 120 16.88 2.20 -14.04
CA GLY A 120 17.94 3.22 -14.11
C GLY A 120 17.89 4.24 -12.96
N MET A 121 16.73 4.43 -12.32
CA MET A 121 16.60 5.19 -11.05
C MET A 121 17.12 4.40 -9.85
N GLY A 122 17.41 3.12 -10.01
CA GLY A 122 17.88 2.22 -8.94
C GLY A 122 16.79 1.70 -8.02
N ALA A 123 15.52 1.66 -8.44
CA ALA A 123 14.43 1.06 -7.69
C ALA A 123 14.67 -0.44 -7.43
N ASP A 124 14.17 -0.95 -6.30
CA ASP A 124 14.33 -2.37 -5.93
C ASP A 124 13.35 -3.28 -6.70
N VAL A 125 12.16 -2.75 -7.02
CA VAL A 125 11.07 -3.48 -7.70
C VAL A 125 10.34 -2.51 -8.64
N VAL A 126 9.88 -3.01 -9.78
CA VAL A 126 8.89 -2.30 -10.62
C VAL A 126 7.55 -3.05 -10.59
N ASP A 127 6.46 -2.35 -10.31
CA ASP A 127 5.12 -2.92 -10.18
C ASP A 127 4.18 -2.46 -11.29
N VAL A 128 3.36 -3.37 -11.80
CA VAL A 128 2.34 -3.09 -12.82
C VAL A 128 0.99 -2.86 -12.17
N ASN A 129 0.39 -1.69 -12.38
CA ASN A 129 -0.97 -1.42 -11.93
C ASN A 129 -1.99 -2.09 -12.86
N MET A 130 -2.68 -3.11 -12.36
CA MET A 130 -3.85 -3.74 -12.98
C MET A 130 -5.09 -3.63 -12.07
N GLY A 131 -5.12 -2.65 -11.15
CA GLY A 131 -6.17 -2.53 -10.15
C GLY A 131 -6.93 -1.20 -10.15
N CYS A 132 -6.45 -0.17 -10.83
CA CYS A 132 -7.06 1.16 -10.81
C CYS A 132 -8.34 1.22 -11.67
N PRO A 133 -9.53 1.52 -11.06
CA PRO A 133 -10.80 1.55 -11.80
C PRO A 133 -11.10 2.91 -12.42
N VAL A 134 -10.20 3.88 -12.33
CA VAL A 134 -10.44 5.25 -12.80
C VAL A 134 -10.68 5.28 -14.32
N PRO A 135 -11.82 5.83 -14.82
CA PRO A 135 -12.16 5.80 -16.24
C PRO A 135 -11.09 6.40 -17.15
N LYS A 136 -10.40 7.45 -16.69
CA LYS A 136 -9.32 8.09 -17.46
C LYS A 136 -8.17 7.11 -17.75
N ILE A 137 -7.88 6.18 -16.84
CA ILE A 137 -6.83 5.17 -16.97
C ILE A 137 -7.34 4.02 -17.84
N ALA A 138 -8.56 3.56 -17.58
CA ALA A 138 -9.19 2.46 -18.33
C ALA A 138 -9.31 2.74 -19.83
N LYS A 139 -9.57 4.01 -20.23
CA LYS A 139 -9.62 4.43 -21.65
C LYS A 139 -8.31 4.18 -22.41
N HIS A 140 -7.19 4.09 -21.72
CA HIS A 140 -5.86 3.81 -22.30
C HIS A 140 -5.48 2.33 -22.17
N GLN A 141 -6.45 1.42 -22.03
CA GLN A 141 -6.22 -0.01 -21.85
C GLN A 141 -5.26 -0.34 -20.69
N ALA A 142 -5.31 0.47 -19.62
CA ALA A 142 -4.43 0.36 -18.46
C ALA A 142 -5.24 0.17 -17.16
N GLY A 143 -4.58 -0.12 -16.06
CA GLY A 143 -5.23 -0.39 -14.78
C GLY A 143 -6.15 -1.60 -14.85
N CYS A 144 -7.36 -1.49 -14.28
CA CYS A 144 -8.32 -2.60 -14.26
C CYS A 144 -8.78 -3.09 -15.63
N SER A 145 -8.65 -2.29 -16.70
CA SER A 145 -9.05 -2.75 -18.03
C SER A 145 -8.20 -3.91 -18.52
N LEU A 146 -6.95 -4.04 -18.04
CA LEU A 146 -6.09 -5.19 -18.33
C LEU A 146 -6.68 -6.51 -17.81
N MET A 147 -7.48 -6.49 -16.74
CA MET A 147 -8.19 -7.68 -16.26
C MET A 147 -9.18 -8.24 -17.29
N ARG A 148 -9.67 -7.41 -18.22
CA ARG A 148 -10.54 -7.82 -19.32
C ARG A 148 -9.78 -8.31 -20.57
N MET A 149 -8.47 -8.13 -20.56
CA MET A 149 -7.57 -8.44 -21.68
C MET A 149 -6.35 -9.23 -21.17
N PRO A 150 -6.53 -10.47 -20.67
CA PRO A 150 -5.47 -11.22 -20.00
C PRO A 150 -4.22 -11.43 -20.85
N GLU A 151 -4.38 -11.71 -22.15
CA GLU A 151 -3.25 -11.87 -23.08
C GLU A 151 -2.46 -10.57 -23.28
N GLN A 152 -3.15 -9.44 -23.36
CA GLN A 152 -2.49 -8.13 -23.42
C GLN A 152 -1.75 -7.85 -22.12
N ALA A 153 -2.34 -8.16 -20.97
CA ALA A 153 -1.70 -8.04 -19.66
C ALA A 153 -0.43 -8.90 -19.58
N ALA A 154 -0.49 -10.16 -20.03
CA ALA A 154 0.66 -11.05 -20.10
C ALA A 154 1.74 -10.53 -21.07
N SER A 155 1.34 -9.95 -22.20
CA SER A 155 2.28 -9.32 -23.16
C SER A 155 3.02 -8.14 -22.53
N VAL A 156 2.33 -7.29 -21.77
CA VAL A 156 2.93 -6.17 -21.01
C VAL A 156 3.96 -6.67 -20.02
N VAL A 157 3.58 -7.64 -19.15
CA VAL A 157 4.50 -8.17 -18.13
C VAL A 157 5.70 -8.85 -18.76
N ARG A 158 5.49 -9.66 -19.80
CA ARG A 158 6.58 -10.34 -20.53
C ARG A 158 7.55 -9.35 -21.20
N ALA A 159 7.04 -8.24 -21.72
CA ALA A 159 7.90 -7.21 -22.30
C ALA A 159 8.77 -6.54 -21.21
N MET A 160 8.20 -6.26 -20.06
CA MET A 160 8.92 -5.66 -18.93
C MET A 160 9.96 -6.62 -18.35
N THR A 161 9.60 -7.89 -18.08
CA THR A 161 10.50 -8.89 -17.48
C THR A 161 11.70 -9.23 -18.37
N ARG A 162 11.59 -9.02 -19.68
CA ARG A 162 12.71 -9.16 -20.63
C ARG A 162 13.58 -7.91 -20.70
N ALA A 163 13.05 -6.76 -20.30
CA ALA A 163 13.71 -5.48 -20.46
C ALA A 163 14.55 -5.05 -19.25
N VAL A 164 14.27 -5.62 -18.05
CA VAL A 164 14.91 -5.24 -16.79
C VAL A 164 15.41 -6.47 -16.01
N SER A 165 16.37 -6.25 -15.11
CA SER A 165 16.92 -7.25 -14.19
C SER A 165 16.25 -7.24 -12.83
N ILE A 166 15.67 -6.10 -12.43
CA ILE A 166 14.92 -5.97 -11.18
C ILE A 166 13.60 -6.75 -11.24
N PRO A 167 13.09 -7.26 -10.12
CA PRO A 167 11.82 -7.96 -10.08
C PRO A 167 10.67 -7.12 -10.63
N VAL A 168 9.85 -7.72 -11.50
CA VAL A 168 8.59 -7.16 -11.97
C VAL A 168 7.45 -7.80 -11.17
N THR A 169 6.59 -6.98 -10.56
CA THR A 169 5.42 -7.45 -9.83
C THR A 169 4.14 -6.92 -10.44
N VAL A 170 3.01 -7.49 -10.07
CA VAL A 170 1.70 -7.09 -10.57
C VAL A 170 0.74 -6.86 -9.41
N LYS A 171 0.06 -5.71 -9.39
CA LYS A 171 -1.04 -5.48 -8.46
C LYS A 171 -2.37 -5.43 -9.20
N MET A 172 -3.27 -6.38 -8.87
CA MET A 172 -4.52 -6.61 -9.56
C MET A 172 -5.73 -6.64 -8.62
N ARG A 173 -6.93 -6.74 -9.18
CA ARG A 173 -8.20 -6.98 -8.49
C ARG A 173 -8.68 -8.42 -8.72
N SER A 174 -9.82 -8.79 -8.08
CA SER A 174 -10.47 -10.09 -8.31
C SER A 174 -11.04 -10.25 -9.73
N GLY A 175 -11.32 -9.14 -10.41
CA GLY A 175 -11.89 -9.11 -11.76
C GLY A 175 -12.46 -7.74 -12.12
N TRP A 176 -13.21 -7.67 -13.22
CA TRP A 176 -13.86 -6.46 -13.66
C TRP A 176 -15.18 -6.18 -12.91
N ASP A 177 -16.06 -7.16 -12.86
CA ASP A 177 -17.34 -7.14 -12.18
C ASP A 177 -17.69 -8.55 -11.65
N GLU A 178 -18.86 -8.72 -11.06
CA GLU A 178 -19.29 -9.98 -10.44
C GLU A 178 -19.43 -11.14 -11.45
N THR A 179 -19.65 -10.83 -12.73
CA THR A 179 -19.75 -11.83 -13.81
C THR A 179 -18.42 -12.13 -14.49
N HIS A 180 -17.40 -11.32 -14.20
CA HIS A 180 -16.04 -11.42 -14.75
C HIS A 180 -14.99 -11.40 -13.63
N VAL A 181 -15.08 -12.38 -12.74
CA VAL A 181 -14.08 -12.68 -11.71
C VAL A 181 -13.07 -13.67 -12.32
N ASN A 182 -11.85 -13.22 -12.56
CA ASN A 182 -10.83 -13.98 -13.28
C ASN A 182 -9.42 -13.87 -12.69
N ALA A 183 -9.32 -13.51 -11.40
CA ALA A 183 -8.04 -13.31 -10.74
C ALA A 183 -7.13 -14.54 -10.81
N LEU A 184 -7.69 -15.74 -10.68
CA LEU A 184 -6.95 -17.00 -10.71
C LEU A 184 -6.22 -17.19 -12.04
N ASP A 185 -6.96 -17.09 -13.15
CA ASP A 185 -6.42 -17.25 -14.50
C ASP A 185 -5.39 -16.17 -14.83
N VAL A 186 -5.74 -14.90 -14.52
CA VAL A 186 -4.84 -13.76 -14.78
C VAL A 186 -3.56 -13.88 -13.97
N ALA A 187 -3.63 -14.27 -12.70
CA ALA A 187 -2.45 -14.44 -11.86
C ALA A 187 -1.52 -15.54 -12.40
N GLY A 188 -2.08 -16.67 -12.88
CA GLY A 188 -1.33 -17.71 -13.57
C GLY A 188 -0.60 -17.19 -14.80
N LEU A 189 -1.30 -16.45 -15.67
CA LEU A 189 -0.69 -15.81 -16.84
C LEU A 189 0.41 -14.80 -16.48
N MET A 190 0.28 -14.07 -15.36
CA MET A 190 1.32 -13.15 -14.89
C MET A 190 2.56 -13.90 -14.43
N GLN A 191 2.39 -15.00 -13.70
CA GLN A 191 3.49 -15.89 -13.33
C GLN A 191 4.21 -16.43 -14.58
N ASP A 192 3.47 -16.94 -15.57
CA ASP A 192 4.03 -17.47 -16.83
C ASP A 192 4.71 -16.37 -17.68
N ALA A 193 4.28 -15.14 -17.53
CA ALA A 193 4.94 -13.98 -18.14
C ALA A 193 6.22 -13.54 -17.42
N GLY A 194 6.55 -14.15 -16.26
CA GLY A 194 7.76 -13.92 -15.50
C GLY A 194 7.60 -12.93 -14.33
N ALA A 195 6.38 -12.65 -13.89
CA ALA A 195 6.18 -11.84 -12.68
C ALA A 195 6.84 -12.51 -11.46
N ALA A 196 7.53 -11.73 -10.63
CA ALA A 196 8.20 -12.20 -9.42
C ALA A 196 7.27 -12.29 -8.20
N ALA A 197 6.15 -11.60 -8.21
CA ALA A 197 5.07 -11.67 -7.21
C ALA A 197 3.78 -11.07 -7.77
N VAL A 198 2.65 -11.45 -7.17
CA VAL A 198 1.33 -10.87 -7.47
C VAL A 198 0.69 -10.34 -6.20
N ALA A 199 0.13 -9.13 -6.24
CA ALA A 199 -0.70 -8.58 -5.16
C ALA A 199 -2.17 -8.54 -5.59
N VAL A 200 -3.06 -9.20 -4.85
CA VAL A 200 -4.48 -9.33 -5.18
C VAL A 200 -5.34 -8.55 -4.21
N HIS A 201 -6.15 -7.62 -4.72
CA HIS A 201 -7.24 -7.01 -3.96
C HIS A 201 -8.54 -7.78 -4.24
N GLY A 202 -9.10 -8.41 -3.20
CA GLY A 202 -10.26 -9.31 -3.31
C GLY A 202 -11.59 -8.59 -3.60
N ARG A 203 -11.57 -7.50 -4.36
CA ARG A 203 -12.75 -6.80 -4.90
C ARG A 203 -12.61 -6.61 -6.39
N THR A 204 -13.71 -6.67 -7.11
CA THR A 204 -13.78 -6.32 -8.53
C THR A 204 -13.62 -4.81 -8.76
N ALA A 205 -13.39 -4.41 -10.01
CA ALA A 205 -13.34 -3.00 -10.38
C ALA A 205 -14.69 -2.30 -10.12
N ALA A 206 -15.80 -2.98 -10.42
CA ALA A 206 -17.16 -2.46 -10.22
C ALA A 206 -17.48 -2.25 -8.72
N GLN A 207 -17.05 -3.14 -7.85
CA GLN A 207 -17.24 -2.99 -6.40
C GLN A 207 -16.48 -1.77 -5.84
N SER A 208 -15.38 -1.36 -6.47
CA SER A 208 -14.54 -0.27 -5.96
C SER A 208 -14.12 -0.52 -4.50
N TYR A 209 -14.86 0.02 -3.53
CA TYR A 209 -14.65 -0.16 -2.09
C TYR A 209 -15.90 -0.65 -1.35
N SER A 210 -16.99 -0.97 -2.05
CA SER A 210 -18.22 -1.50 -1.45
C SER A 210 -18.10 -2.99 -1.15
N GLY A 211 -18.96 -3.49 -0.27
CA GLY A 211 -18.95 -4.90 0.17
C GLY A 211 -17.70 -5.26 0.97
N ARG A 212 -17.32 -6.52 0.94
CA ARG A 212 -16.12 -7.08 1.60
C ARG A 212 -15.10 -7.57 0.58
N SER A 213 -13.84 -7.54 0.95
CA SER A 213 -12.77 -8.18 0.18
C SER A 213 -12.90 -9.69 0.29
N ASP A 214 -12.86 -10.37 -0.84
CA ASP A 214 -12.90 -11.83 -0.93
C ASP A 214 -11.52 -12.40 -0.61
N TRP A 215 -11.35 -12.88 0.62
CA TRP A 215 -10.11 -13.48 1.09
C TRP A 215 -10.00 -14.95 0.73
N ASP A 216 -11.11 -15.63 0.47
CA ASP A 216 -11.11 -17.03 0.03
C ASP A 216 -10.54 -17.13 -1.38
N LEU A 217 -10.94 -16.22 -2.28
CA LEU A 217 -10.35 -16.09 -3.60
C LEU A 217 -8.85 -15.73 -3.55
N ILE A 218 -8.45 -14.84 -2.63
CA ILE A 218 -7.03 -14.49 -2.46
C ILE A 218 -6.23 -15.73 -2.03
N ASP A 219 -6.76 -16.54 -1.11
CA ASP A 219 -6.13 -17.79 -0.66
C ASP A 219 -6.03 -18.82 -1.79
N GLU A 220 -7.09 -18.96 -2.60
CA GLU A 220 -7.10 -19.82 -3.77
C GLU A 220 -5.99 -19.43 -4.77
N VAL A 221 -5.87 -18.15 -5.09
CA VAL A 221 -4.78 -17.64 -5.92
C VAL A 221 -3.42 -17.92 -5.29
N ALA A 222 -3.27 -17.73 -3.99
CA ALA A 222 -2.01 -17.98 -3.31
C ALA A 222 -1.59 -19.45 -3.35
N ARG A 223 -2.54 -20.37 -3.26
CA ARG A 223 -2.28 -21.82 -3.35
C ARG A 223 -1.98 -22.29 -4.76
N SER A 224 -2.44 -21.58 -5.78
CA SER A 224 -2.27 -21.95 -7.19
C SER A 224 -0.92 -21.54 -7.78
N LEU A 225 -0.24 -20.56 -7.19
CA LEU A 225 1.00 -20.00 -7.73
C LEU A 225 2.23 -20.51 -6.98
N SER A 226 3.36 -20.57 -7.69
CA SER A 226 4.68 -20.83 -7.10
C SER A 226 5.42 -19.57 -6.68
N ILE A 227 4.98 -18.41 -7.14
CA ILE A 227 5.51 -17.09 -6.76
C ILE A 227 4.74 -16.52 -5.56
N PRO A 228 5.34 -15.62 -4.77
CA PRO A 228 4.67 -15.01 -3.62
C PRO A 228 3.39 -14.26 -4.03
N VAL A 229 2.32 -14.45 -3.26
CA VAL A 229 1.08 -13.67 -3.37
C VAL A 229 0.92 -12.79 -2.14
N LEU A 230 0.65 -11.50 -2.35
CA LEU A 230 0.31 -10.55 -1.29
C LEU A 230 -1.20 -10.26 -1.33
N GLY A 231 -1.88 -10.51 -0.22
CA GLY A 231 -3.32 -10.21 -0.10
C GLY A 231 -3.57 -8.75 0.25
N SER A 232 -4.65 -8.17 -0.26
CA SER A 232 -5.05 -6.80 0.03
C SER A 232 -6.57 -6.67 0.20
N GLY A 233 -6.99 -5.82 1.14
CA GLY A 233 -8.40 -5.48 1.37
C GLY A 233 -8.82 -5.64 2.83
N ASP A 234 -9.56 -4.64 3.33
CA ASP A 234 -10.18 -4.59 4.66
C ASP A 234 -9.28 -4.83 5.88
N CYS A 235 -7.98 -4.76 5.73
CA CYS A 235 -7.03 -4.79 6.83
C CYS A 235 -6.89 -3.37 7.40
N VAL A 236 -7.53 -3.11 8.55
CA VAL A 236 -7.58 -1.78 9.20
C VAL A 236 -7.04 -1.79 10.62
N ALA A 237 -6.89 -2.95 11.23
CA ALA A 237 -6.27 -3.19 12.52
C ALA A 237 -5.04 -4.11 12.37
N PRO A 238 -4.04 -4.03 13.25
CA PRO A 238 -2.84 -4.89 13.18
C PRO A 238 -3.18 -6.38 13.30
N GLU A 239 -4.24 -6.74 14.05
CA GLU A 239 -4.75 -8.10 14.19
C GLU A 239 -5.22 -8.67 12.84
N ASP A 240 -5.83 -7.83 11.98
CA ASP A 240 -6.26 -8.27 10.64
C ASP A 240 -5.06 -8.77 9.83
N LEU A 241 -3.91 -8.07 9.89
CA LEU A 241 -2.72 -8.43 9.14
C LEU A 241 -2.18 -9.80 9.57
N VAL A 242 -2.08 -10.00 10.87
CA VAL A 242 -1.58 -11.26 11.45
C VAL A 242 -2.59 -12.40 11.21
N GLY A 243 -3.89 -12.11 11.35
CA GLY A 243 -4.95 -13.08 11.07
C GLY A 243 -4.88 -13.59 9.64
N ARG A 244 -4.79 -12.68 8.65
CA ARG A 244 -4.71 -13.08 7.23
C ARG A 244 -3.50 -13.94 6.90
N LEU A 245 -2.33 -13.63 7.47
CA LEU A 245 -1.15 -14.49 7.28
C LEU A 245 -1.31 -15.89 7.88
N ARG A 246 -2.09 -16.03 8.95
CA ARG A 246 -2.34 -17.33 9.59
C ARG A 246 -3.43 -18.14 8.91
N GLU A 247 -4.44 -17.47 8.38
CA GLU A 247 -5.65 -18.07 7.82
C GLU A 247 -5.52 -18.46 6.36
N THR A 248 -4.53 -17.90 5.64
CA THR A 248 -4.37 -18.09 4.19
C THR A 248 -2.93 -18.45 3.81
N ALA A 249 -2.74 -18.91 2.57
CA ALA A 249 -1.43 -19.26 2.00
C ALA A 249 -0.65 -18.05 1.46
N ILE A 250 -1.09 -16.82 1.71
CA ILE A 250 -0.40 -15.63 1.23
C ILE A 250 0.98 -15.48 1.85
N ALA A 251 1.91 -14.91 1.10
CA ALA A 251 3.25 -14.59 1.59
C ALA A 251 3.31 -13.26 2.37
N GLY A 252 2.37 -12.35 2.14
CA GLY A 252 2.35 -11.05 2.79
C GLY A 252 1.03 -10.30 2.63
N VAL A 253 0.90 -9.18 3.34
CA VAL A 253 -0.29 -8.32 3.33
C VAL A 253 0.06 -6.92 2.83
N LEU A 254 -0.65 -6.46 1.79
CA LEU A 254 -0.50 -5.13 1.22
C LEU A 254 -1.59 -4.20 1.77
N VAL A 255 -1.21 -3.24 2.61
CA VAL A 255 -2.13 -2.41 3.39
C VAL A 255 -2.30 -1.02 2.79
N GLY A 256 -3.53 -0.65 2.46
CA GLY A 256 -3.88 0.69 1.98
C GLY A 256 -4.45 1.58 3.09
N ARG A 257 -5.77 1.70 3.12
CA ARG A 257 -6.51 2.61 4.01
C ARG A 257 -6.24 2.41 5.50
N GLY A 258 -5.88 1.19 5.92
CA GLY A 258 -5.46 0.90 7.28
C GLY A 258 -4.23 1.71 7.68
N ALA A 259 -3.23 1.80 6.81
CA ALA A 259 -2.02 2.59 7.05
C ALA A 259 -2.29 4.11 7.09
N LEU A 260 -3.28 4.62 6.33
CA LEU A 260 -3.67 6.03 6.40
C LEU A 260 -4.35 6.38 7.73
N ARG A 261 -5.07 5.44 8.33
CA ARG A 261 -5.70 5.59 9.65
C ARG A 261 -4.70 5.41 10.79
N ASN A 262 -3.79 4.47 10.61
CA ASN A 262 -2.83 4.08 11.61
C ASN A 262 -1.48 3.74 10.96
N PRO A 263 -0.57 4.72 10.78
CA PRO A 263 0.76 4.47 10.20
C PRO A 263 1.63 3.50 11.02
N TRP A 264 1.30 3.24 12.28
CA TRP A 264 1.97 2.26 13.17
C TRP A 264 1.48 0.82 12.97
N ILE A 265 0.48 0.60 12.09
CA ILE A 265 -0.14 -0.72 11.88
C ILE A 265 0.88 -1.82 11.57
N PHE A 266 1.96 -1.50 10.86
CA PHE A 266 3.00 -2.45 10.48
C PHE A 266 3.88 -2.86 11.68
N GLU A 267 4.34 -1.87 12.47
CA GLU A 267 5.09 -2.10 13.72
C GLU A 267 4.25 -2.94 14.70
N GLN A 268 2.99 -2.56 14.89
CA GLN A 268 2.05 -3.26 15.77
C GLN A 268 1.78 -4.69 15.30
N ALA A 269 1.55 -4.90 13.99
CA ALA A 269 1.34 -6.24 13.43
C ALA A 269 2.60 -7.11 13.56
N ARG A 270 3.80 -6.53 13.38
CA ARG A 270 5.06 -7.26 13.62
C ARG A 270 5.18 -7.69 15.08
N ALA A 271 4.89 -6.80 16.04
CA ALA A 271 4.92 -7.13 17.46
C ALA A 271 3.95 -8.27 17.80
N LEU A 272 2.70 -8.19 17.32
CA LEU A 272 1.70 -9.26 17.48
C LEU A 272 2.15 -10.59 16.84
N GLY A 273 2.74 -10.56 15.66
CA GLY A 273 3.28 -11.74 14.99
C GLY A 273 4.42 -12.41 15.78
N GLN A 274 5.15 -11.63 16.57
CA GLN A 274 6.22 -12.08 17.47
C GLN A 274 5.71 -12.46 18.87
N GLY A 275 4.39 -12.46 19.10
CA GLY A 275 3.79 -12.79 20.40
C GLY A 275 3.83 -11.66 21.43
N SER A 276 4.19 -10.44 21.03
CA SER A 276 4.18 -9.26 21.88
C SER A 276 2.86 -8.47 21.73
N ALA A 277 2.44 -7.72 22.74
CA ALA A 277 1.27 -6.86 22.64
C ALA A 277 1.52 -5.69 21.67
N ALA A 278 0.50 -5.34 20.89
CA ALA A 278 0.52 -4.14 20.09
C ALA A 278 0.48 -2.90 21.01
N ARG A 279 1.50 -2.05 20.92
CA ARG A 279 1.55 -0.82 21.72
C ARG A 279 0.48 0.18 21.25
N PRO A 280 -0.34 0.72 22.14
CA PRO A 280 -1.26 1.82 21.80
C PRO A 280 -0.49 3.06 21.35
N VAL A 281 -1.05 3.81 20.42
CA VAL A 281 -0.49 5.07 19.93
C VAL A 281 -1.20 6.22 20.61
N THR A 282 -0.46 7.08 21.29
CA THR A 282 -1.00 8.24 22.01
C THR A 282 -1.43 9.36 21.04
N GLU A 283 -2.31 10.23 21.47
CA GLU A 283 -2.72 11.42 20.70
C GLU A 283 -1.53 12.35 20.42
N GLN A 284 -0.60 12.47 21.36
CA GLN A 284 0.62 13.24 21.17
C GLN A 284 1.49 12.68 20.04
N GLU A 285 1.71 11.38 19.99
CA GLU A 285 2.46 10.72 18.89
C GLU A 285 1.78 10.93 17.55
N ARG A 286 0.45 10.87 17.54
CA ARG A 286 -0.33 11.15 16.34
C ARG A 286 -0.21 12.60 15.89
N GLY A 287 -0.22 13.56 16.83
CA GLY A 287 0.05 14.97 16.53
C GLY A 287 1.46 15.18 15.99
N GLN A 288 2.48 14.57 16.60
CA GLN A 288 3.87 14.64 16.14
C GLN A 288 4.05 14.06 14.73
N PHE A 289 3.34 12.97 14.40
CA PHE A 289 3.35 12.41 13.05
C PHE A 289 2.85 13.41 12.01
N LEU A 290 1.74 14.11 12.28
CA LEU A 290 1.19 15.13 11.38
C LEU A 290 2.15 16.30 11.22
N LEU A 291 2.74 16.78 12.30
CA LEU A 291 3.73 17.87 12.25
C LEU A 291 4.95 17.45 11.41
N ALA A 292 5.49 16.27 11.64
CA ALA A 292 6.60 15.75 10.85
C ALA A 292 6.23 15.60 9.35
N TYR A 293 5.00 15.17 9.05
CA TYR A 293 4.51 15.09 7.67
C TYR A 293 4.44 16.47 7.01
N ILE A 294 3.94 17.49 7.72
CA ILE A 294 3.87 18.88 7.26
C ILE A 294 5.28 19.40 6.97
N ASP A 295 6.20 19.25 7.92
CA ASP A 295 7.58 19.72 7.79
C ASP A 295 8.29 19.09 6.60
N MET A 296 8.13 17.77 6.43
CA MET A 296 8.69 17.07 5.26
C MET A 296 8.10 17.55 3.94
N LEU A 297 6.79 17.80 3.89
CA LEU A 297 6.14 18.33 2.70
C LEU A 297 6.57 19.78 2.40
N LEU A 298 6.79 20.61 3.41
CA LEU A 298 7.25 21.99 3.24
C LEU A 298 8.70 22.07 2.81
N SER A 299 9.57 21.24 3.40
CA SER A 299 11.01 21.20 3.12
C SER A 299 11.39 20.39 1.87
N GLU A 300 10.43 19.66 1.27
CA GLU A 300 10.69 18.81 0.10
C GLU A 300 11.37 19.58 -1.04
N GLY A 301 12.61 19.16 -1.40
CA GLY A 301 13.39 19.76 -2.48
C GLY A 301 13.95 21.15 -2.19
N THR A 302 13.91 21.67 -0.94
CA THR A 302 14.49 22.98 -0.60
C THR A 302 15.86 22.89 0.04
N ASP A 303 16.06 21.99 1.00
CA ASP A 303 17.28 21.84 1.79
C ASP A 303 17.87 20.43 1.70
N GLU A 304 17.58 19.71 0.62
CA GLU A 304 18.06 18.35 0.41
C GLU A 304 19.45 18.36 -0.22
N ALA A 305 20.35 17.50 0.30
CA ALA A 305 21.68 17.31 -0.28
C ALA A 305 21.58 16.72 -1.71
N GLU A 306 22.59 17.00 -2.53
CA GLU A 306 22.71 16.38 -3.84
C GLU A 306 22.74 14.84 -3.71
N GLY A 307 21.96 14.14 -4.53
CA GLY A 307 21.85 12.68 -4.47
C GLY A 307 20.91 12.15 -3.38
N PHE A 308 20.28 13.01 -2.57
CA PHE A 308 19.34 12.59 -1.53
C PHE A 308 18.09 11.89 -2.12
N ARG A 309 17.67 12.29 -3.31
CA ARG A 309 16.55 11.66 -4.03
C ARG A 309 17.05 10.92 -5.25
N HIS A 310 16.52 9.72 -5.42
CA HIS A 310 16.62 8.99 -6.68
C HIS A 310 15.58 9.55 -7.65
N THR A 311 16.07 10.10 -8.75
CA THR A 311 15.25 10.70 -9.81
C THR A 311 15.66 10.12 -11.15
N ALA A 312 14.75 10.10 -12.12
CA ALA A 312 15.13 9.73 -13.47
C ALA A 312 16.15 10.78 -14.00
N THR A 313 17.28 10.29 -14.47
CA THR A 313 18.30 11.16 -15.13
C THR A 313 17.69 11.77 -16.38
N VAL A 314 17.46 13.06 -16.33
CA VAL A 314 17.05 13.87 -17.47
C VAL A 314 18.11 14.92 -17.64
N ASP A 315 18.55 15.15 -18.88
CA ASP A 315 19.31 16.37 -19.23
C ASP A 315 18.39 17.58 -18.98
N ARG A 316 18.28 17.97 -17.72
CA ARG A 316 17.51 19.15 -17.32
C ARG A 316 18.35 20.38 -17.69
N LYS A 317 18.04 21.02 -18.81
CA LYS A 317 18.53 22.35 -19.12
C LYS A 317 18.06 23.43 -18.13
N ALA A 318 17.08 23.13 -17.29
CA ALA A 318 16.65 23.94 -16.16
C ALA A 318 16.13 22.97 -15.06
N GLY A 319 16.48 23.20 -13.79
CA GLY A 319 15.95 22.44 -12.67
C GLY A 319 14.41 22.48 -12.64
N PRO A 320 13.73 21.58 -11.90
CA PRO A 320 12.30 21.59 -11.80
C PRO A 320 11.83 22.99 -11.42
N ALA A 321 10.80 23.48 -12.11
CA ALA A 321 10.18 24.75 -11.75
C ALA A 321 9.67 24.62 -10.31
N ARG A 322 10.45 25.15 -9.34
CA ARG A 322 10.08 25.12 -7.92
C ARG A 322 8.75 25.83 -7.78
N ARG A 323 7.79 25.16 -7.16
CA ARG A 323 6.52 25.80 -6.81
C ARG A 323 6.84 27.01 -5.93
N GLY A 324 6.29 28.19 -6.26
CA GLY A 324 6.41 29.36 -5.40
C GLY A 324 5.82 29.05 -4.00
N VAL A 325 6.33 29.71 -2.96
CA VAL A 325 5.97 29.44 -1.54
C VAL A 325 4.46 29.30 -1.34
N ARG A 326 3.64 30.24 -1.82
CA ARG A 326 2.16 30.19 -1.72
C ARG A 326 1.53 28.99 -2.43
N SER A 327 2.11 28.53 -3.53
CA SER A 327 1.66 27.35 -4.27
C SER A 327 1.99 26.07 -3.48
N ARG A 328 3.12 26.06 -2.74
CA ARG A 328 3.54 24.93 -1.92
C ARG A 328 2.67 24.78 -0.68
N GLU A 329 2.45 25.85 0.07
CA GLU A 329 1.55 25.85 1.23
C GLU A 329 0.15 25.33 0.86
N ARG A 330 -0.42 25.82 -0.24
CA ARG A 330 -1.72 25.35 -0.73
C ARG A 330 -1.71 23.87 -1.10
N TRP A 331 -0.60 23.38 -1.67
CA TRP A 331 -0.45 21.97 -1.99
C TRP A 331 -0.35 21.13 -0.72
N VAL A 332 0.42 21.55 0.29
CA VAL A 332 0.52 20.90 1.60
C VAL A 332 -0.85 20.84 2.28
N LEU A 333 -1.60 21.94 2.29
CA LEU A 333 -2.96 21.97 2.84
C LEU A 333 -3.89 20.95 2.14
N ASN A 334 -3.81 20.81 0.83
CA ASN A 334 -4.59 19.82 0.11
C ASN A 334 -4.18 18.37 0.47
N LYS A 335 -2.88 18.10 0.65
CA LYS A 335 -2.38 16.81 1.14
C LYS A 335 -2.89 16.50 2.55
N LEU A 336 -2.86 17.49 3.45
CA LEU A 336 -3.37 17.35 4.80
C LEU A 336 -4.89 17.09 4.85
N ARG A 337 -5.67 17.78 4.03
CA ARG A 337 -7.12 17.53 3.93
C ARG A 337 -7.40 16.13 3.44
N ALA A 338 -6.67 15.65 2.45
CA ALA A 338 -6.79 14.29 1.92
C ALA A 338 -6.43 13.24 2.99
N LEU A 339 -5.26 13.37 3.63
CA LEU A 339 -4.84 12.47 4.71
C LEU A 339 -5.78 12.56 5.91
N GLY A 340 -6.16 13.76 6.33
CA GLY A 340 -7.02 14.02 7.49
C GLY A 340 -8.37 13.32 7.40
N SER A 341 -8.92 13.15 6.19
CA SER A 341 -10.17 12.42 5.98
C SER A 341 -10.10 10.95 6.44
N TRP A 342 -8.92 10.35 6.46
CA TRP A 342 -8.66 8.98 6.92
C TRP A 342 -8.03 8.96 8.31
N TYR A 343 -7.01 9.74 8.53
CA TYR A 343 -6.17 9.75 9.73
C TYR A 343 -6.94 10.07 11.02
N THR A 344 -7.94 10.95 10.92
CA THR A 344 -8.75 11.38 12.09
C THR A 344 -9.95 10.47 12.36
N LYS A 345 -10.13 9.37 11.63
CA LYS A 345 -11.20 8.40 11.88
C LYS A 345 -10.89 7.63 13.16
N GLY A 346 -11.87 7.63 14.09
CA GLY A 346 -11.74 6.96 15.38
C GLY A 346 -11.10 7.81 16.47
N PHE A 347 -10.79 9.09 16.23
CA PHE A 347 -10.37 10.02 17.27
C PHE A 347 -11.58 10.66 17.96
N ASP A 348 -11.47 10.88 19.25
CA ASP A 348 -12.36 11.78 19.97
C ASP A 348 -12.24 13.17 19.33
N ASN A 349 -13.38 13.75 18.99
CA ASN A 349 -13.43 15.03 18.26
C ASN A 349 -12.78 15.03 16.83
N GLY A 350 -12.48 13.89 16.24
CA GLY A 350 -11.89 13.81 14.89
C GLY A 350 -12.71 14.51 13.80
N SER A 351 -14.05 14.60 13.97
CA SER A 351 -14.91 15.37 13.08
C SER A 351 -14.64 16.88 13.17
N ARG A 352 -14.44 17.43 14.38
CA ARG A 352 -14.11 18.85 14.61
C ARG A 352 -12.75 19.20 14.01
N LEU A 353 -11.76 18.28 14.17
CA LEU A 353 -10.44 18.46 13.57
C LEU A 353 -10.53 18.51 12.03
N ARG A 354 -11.31 17.61 11.40
CA ARG A 354 -11.52 17.66 9.94
C ARG A 354 -12.16 18.96 9.48
N VAL A 355 -13.15 19.44 10.21
CA VAL A 355 -13.80 20.74 9.91
C VAL A 355 -12.77 21.87 9.99
N ALA A 356 -11.96 21.93 11.05
CA ALA A 356 -10.91 22.94 11.20
C ALA A 356 -9.90 22.88 10.03
N MET A 357 -9.42 21.69 9.66
CA MET A 357 -8.50 21.50 8.53
C MET A 357 -9.09 21.92 7.17
N ASN A 358 -10.41 21.88 7.01
CA ASN A 358 -11.07 22.28 5.77
C ASN A 358 -11.33 23.80 5.69
N HIS A 359 -11.36 24.50 6.83
CA HIS A 359 -11.56 25.96 6.89
C HIS A 359 -10.25 26.77 6.87
N THR A 360 -9.10 26.10 6.99
CA THR A 360 -7.78 26.71 6.83
C THR A 360 -7.40 26.77 5.34
#